data_5201b5c6799452d38d6b03d965e43c17
#
_entry.id   5201b5c6799452d38d6b03d965e43c17
#
_cell.length_a   1.000
_cell.length_b   1.000
_cell.length_c   1.000
_cell.angle_alpha   90.00
_cell.angle_beta   90.00
_cell.angle_gamma   90.00
#
_symmetry.space_group_name_H-M   'P 1'
#
loop_
_entity.id
_entity.type
_entity.pdbx_description
1 polymer ?
#
loop_
_entity_poly.entity_id
_entity_poly.type
_entity_poly.pdbx_seq_one_letter_code
_entity_poly.pdbx_strand_id
1 'polypeptide(L)'
;ATVLDGTADMGTLAIIEKTARTVVNTADCAIGRDAARLVLDGLEGFRDDYEEHILHHRCLAGLQLPVPCVALCPAGVDVPGYMALIGEGRCADAVRLIRKDNPFPVACAYICEHPCEARCRRNMIDDAINIRGLKRYAVDTAGDVPQPPCAPPTGKKVAIIGGGPSGLSCAYYLALMGHKVTVFEEREKLGGMLRYGIPNYRFPRHLLDAEIASILSLGIEAHTGVTVGTQLWIEDLLKEYDCLYIAIGAHQDKKVGIPGEDSKNVMSAVEMLRSIGDDVMPDFTGKRVVVIGGGNVAMDVTRSSIRLGAEKVTCVYRRRIEDMTALPDEVTGAMADGAEIAALMAPSHIEADEDGNAVESDVNNAL
;
A
#
# COMPACT_ATOMS: atom_id res chain seq x y z
N ALA A 1 11.83 15.32 29.44
CA ALA A 1 12.75 14.17 29.28
C ALA A 1 12.27 13.01 30.16
N THR A 2 12.40 13.08 31.50
CA THR A 2 12.08 11.97 32.39
C THR A 2 10.64 11.42 32.28
N VAL A 3 9.64 12.27 31.94
CA VAL A 3 8.28 11.83 31.67
C VAL A 3 8.23 10.98 30.38
N LEU A 4 8.86 11.45 29.31
CA LEU A 4 8.92 10.73 28.03
C LEU A 4 9.76 9.45 28.11
N ASP A 5 10.79 9.45 28.95
CA ASP A 5 11.65 8.27 29.18
C ASP A 5 11.01 7.22 30.12
N GLY A 6 9.81 7.51 30.65
CA GLY A 6 9.10 6.62 31.57
C GLY A 6 9.74 6.46 32.96
N THR A 7 10.65 7.39 33.33
CA THR A 7 11.38 7.38 34.62
C THR A 7 10.85 8.40 35.63
N ALA A 8 9.88 9.24 35.23
CA ALA A 8 9.23 10.19 36.09
C ALA A 8 8.19 9.52 37.02
N ASP A 9 8.00 10.12 38.19
CA ASP A 9 6.93 9.80 39.12
C ASP A 9 6.03 11.03 39.36
N MET A 10 4.99 10.89 40.15
CA MET A 10 4.09 11.99 40.50
C MET A 10 4.82 13.08 41.30
N GLY A 11 5.86 12.74 42.05
CA GLY A 11 6.73 13.71 42.73
C GLY A 11 7.48 14.59 41.76
N THR A 12 7.89 14.05 40.61
CA THR A 12 8.54 14.80 39.52
C THR A 12 7.60 15.87 38.96
N LEU A 13 6.30 15.58 38.76
CA LEU A 13 5.30 16.55 38.33
C LEU A 13 5.11 17.67 39.35
N ALA A 14 5.03 17.33 40.64
CA ALA A 14 4.89 18.31 41.71
C ALA A 14 6.13 19.25 41.81
N ILE A 15 7.32 18.72 41.60
CA ILE A 15 8.53 19.50 41.56
C ILE A 15 8.54 20.49 40.36
N ILE A 16 8.15 20.04 39.17
CA ILE A 16 8.07 20.89 37.98
C ILE A 16 7.06 22.02 38.21
N GLU A 17 5.87 21.70 38.72
CA GLU A 17 4.86 22.70 39.02
C GLU A 17 5.32 23.73 40.04
N LYS A 18 5.88 23.28 41.18
CA LYS A 18 6.41 24.14 42.21
C LYS A 18 7.53 25.05 41.69
N THR A 19 8.44 24.46 40.88
CA THR A 19 9.56 25.23 40.31
C THR A 19 9.05 26.29 39.33
N ALA A 20 8.14 25.93 38.44
CA ALA A 20 7.55 26.88 37.50
C ALA A 20 6.79 28.02 38.22
N ARG A 21 5.99 27.72 39.26
CA ARG A 21 5.35 28.75 40.09
C ARG A 21 6.36 29.66 40.76
N THR A 22 7.45 29.10 41.26
CA THR A 22 8.52 29.92 41.86
C THR A 22 9.12 30.86 40.83
N VAL A 23 9.45 30.35 39.63
CA VAL A 23 10.07 31.18 38.57
C VAL A 23 9.10 32.28 38.10
N VAL A 24 7.80 32.01 37.96
CA VAL A 24 6.79 33.03 37.61
C VAL A 24 6.83 34.19 38.63
N ASN A 25 6.99 33.89 39.92
CA ASN A 25 6.95 34.88 41.00
C ASN A 25 8.27 35.61 41.26
N THR A 26 9.39 35.00 40.82
CA THR A 26 10.75 35.53 41.19
C THR A 26 11.59 35.95 39.99
N ALA A 27 11.18 35.65 38.75
CA ALA A 27 11.93 36.01 37.58
C ALA A 27 11.97 37.54 37.34
N ASP A 28 13.11 38.07 37.12
CA ASP A 28 13.34 39.50 36.89
C ASP A 28 12.96 39.97 35.48
N CYS A 29 12.77 39.04 34.53
CA CYS A 29 12.46 39.36 33.14
C CYS A 29 11.14 38.68 32.65
N ALA A 30 10.51 39.30 31.66
CA ALA A 30 9.30 38.81 31.07
C ALA A 30 9.49 37.41 30.43
N ILE A 31 10.61 37.16 29.75
CA ILE A 31 10.92 35.89 29.10
C ILE A 31 10.92 34.74 30.11
N GLY A 32 11.58 34.90 31.25
CA GLY A 32 11.59 33.88 32.30
C GLY A 32 10.20 33.59 32.87
N ARG A 33 9.41 34.64 33.10
CA ARG A 33 8.01 34.50 33.56
C ARG A 33 7.14 33.82 32.56
N ASP A 34 7.20 34.21 31.28
CA ASP A 34 6.37 33.64 30.22
C ASP A 34 6.72 32.18 29.92
N ALA A 35 8.01 31.83 29.92
CA ALA A 35 8.47 30.45 29.80
C ALA A 35 7.93 29.57 30.93
N ALA A 36 7.95 30.04 32.16
CA ALA A 36 7.42 29.32 33.30
C ALA A 36 5.87 29.22 33.28
N ARG A 37 5.18 30.28 32.79
CA ARG A 37 3.72 30.23 32.57
C ARG A 37 3.35 29.17 31.55
N LEU A 38 4.01 29.08 30.39
CA LEU A 38 3.77 28.05 29.39
C LEU A 38 3.89 26.63 29.97
N VAL A 39 4.83 26.43 30.90
CA VAL A 39 4.94 25.14 31.61
C VAL A 39 3.71 24.88 32.49
N LEU A 40 3.25 25.90 33.25
CA LEU A 40 2.05 25.78 34.11
C LEU A 40 0.81 25.55 33.28
N ASP A 41 0.62 26.33 32.21
CA ASP A 41 -0.51 26.19 31.30
C ASP A 41 -0.54 24.80 30.66
N GLY A 42 0.63 24.26 30.28
CA GLY A 42 0.77 22.90 29.79
C GLY A 42 0.40 21.84 30.83
N LEU A 43 0.87 22.02 32.08
CA LEU A 43 0.52 21.10 33.17
C LEU A 43 -0.97 21.17 33.55
N GLU A 44 -1.60 22.35 33.50
CA GLU A 44 -3.02 22.51 33.77
C GLU A 44 -3.90 21.96 32.62
N GLY A 45 -3.53 22.28 31.36
CA GLY A 45 -4.32 21.88 30.19
C GLY A 45 -4.22 20.40 29.82
N PHE A 46 -3.13 19.72 30.20
CA PHE A 46 -2.83 18.32 29.83
C PHE A 46 -2.50 17.46 31.06
N ARG A 47 -3.08 17.78 32.21
CA ARG A 47 -2.81 17.09 33.48
C ARG A 47 -3.03 15.61 33.39
N ASP A 48 -4.16 15.22 32.84
CA ASP A 48 -4.56 13.81 32.71
C ASP A 48 -3.59 13.03 31.79
N ASP A 49 -3.06 13.67 30.76
CA ASP A 49 -2.05 13.06 29.87
C ASP A 49 -0.74 12.78 30.59
N TYR A 50 -0.26 13.72 31.41
CA TYR A 50 0.95 13.54 32.20
C TYR A 50 0.76 12.43 33.25
N GLU A 51 -0.37 12.39 33.95
CA GLU A 51 -0.69 11.39 34.95
C GLU A 51 -0.82 10.01 34.33
N GLU A 52 -1.53 9.88 33.20
CA GLU A 52 -1.69 8.61 32.48
C GLU A 52 -0.36 8.08 31.97
N HIS A 53 0.53 8.97 31.50
CA HIS A 53 1.86 8.59 31.03
C HIS A 53 2.77 8.12 32.17
N ILE A 54 2.69 8.77 33.33
CA ILE A 54 3.51 8.45 34.50
C ILE A 54 3.00 7.16 35.19
N LEU A 55 1.68 7.04 35.36
CA LEU A 55 1.07 5.95 36.14
C LEU A 55 0.91 4.65 35.34
N HIS A 56 0.59 4.79 34.05
CA HIS A 56 0.20 3.67 33.19
C HIS A 56 1.08 3.47 31.98
N HIS A 57 2.12 4.31 31.79
CA HIS A 57 3.06 4.27 30.66
C HIS A 57 2.37 4.29 29.28
N ARG A 58 1.27 4.99 29.18
CA ARG A 58 0.51 5.13 27.93
C ARG A 58 0.04 6.55 27.70
N CYS A 59 -0.15 6.95 26.44
CA CYS A 59 -0.80 8.21 26.07
C CYS A 59 -2.32 8.03 26.05
N LEU A 60 -3.07 9.08 26.40
CA LEU A 60 -4.51 9.09 26.25
C LEU A 60 -4.86 9.06 24.75
N ALA A 61 -5.38 7.92 24.28
CA ALA A 61 -5.66 7.70 22.87
C ALA A 61 -6.75 8.64 22.27
N GLY A 62 -7.56 9.24 23.12
CA GLY A 62 -8.66 10.12 22.69
C GLY A 62 -8.24 11.55 22.33
N LEU A 63 -7.05 11.99 22.72
CA LEU A 63 -6.56 13.35 22.48
C LEU A 63 -5.64 13.46 21.25
N GLN A 64 -5.17 12.34 20.72
CA GLN A 64 -4.38 12.31 19.49
C GLN A 64 -5.31 12.12 18.28
N LEU A 65 -5.86 13.21 17.76
CA LEU A 65 -6.34 13.20 16.38
C LEU A 65 -5.13 12.91 15.50
N PRO A 66 -5.12 11.78 14.77
CA PRO A 66 -3.99 11.43 13.94
C PRO A 66 -3.77 12.54 12.91
N VAL A 67 -2.51 12.91 12.68
CA VAL A 67 -2.19 13.88 11.61
C VAL A 67 -2.72 13.36 10.27
N PRO A 68 -3.09 14.24 9.33
CA PRO A 68 -3.78 13.84 8.10
C PRO A 68 -3.06 12.72 7.32
N CYS A 69 -1.74 12.69 7.31
CA CYS A 69 -0.97 11.66 6.63
C CYS A 69 -1.12 10.27 7.27
N VAL A 70 -1.31 10.17 8.58
CA VAL A 70 -1.62 8.93 9.29
C VAL A 70 -3.09 8.56 9.11
N ALA A 71 -3.99 9.52 9.29
CA ALA A 71 -5.44 9.31 9.18
C ALA A 71 -5.87 8.84 7.79
N LEU A 72 -5.21 9.31 6.73
CA LEU A 72 -5.50 8.92 5.35
C LEU A 72 -4.74 7.68 4.88
N CYS A 73 -3.77 7.21 5.66
CA CYS A 73 -3.10 5.95 5.36
C CYS A 73 -4.05 4.78 5.67
N PRO A 74 -4.44 3.93 4.69
CA PRO A 74 -5.33 2.81 4.96
C PRO A 74 -4.79 1.81 5.99
N ALA A 75 -3.45 1.74 6.13
CA ALA A 75 -2.78 0.90 7.11
C ALA A 75 -2.47 1.64 8.43
N GLY A 76 -2.77 2.93 8.54
CA GLY A 76 -2.50 3.71 9.76
C GLY A 76 -1.02 3.87 10.12
N VAL A 77 -0.11 3.73 9.15
CA VAL A 77 1.33 3.77 9.38
C VAL A 77 1.74 5.11 10.00
N ASP A 78 2.60 5.06 11.01
CA ASP A 78 3.17 6.26 11.63
C ASP A 78 4.13 6.98 10.68
N VAL A 79 3.53 7.83 9.81
CA VAL A 79 4.27 8.59 8.79
C VAL A 79 5.27 9.58 9.42
N PRO A 80 4.91 10.41 10.42
CA PRO A 80 5.86 11.30 11.05
C PRO A 80 7.03 10.55 11.70
N GLY A 81 6.75 9.43 12.37
CA GLY A 81 7.76 8.64 13.06
C GLY A 81 8.83 8.10 12.11
N TYR A 82 8.43 7.42 11.03
CA TYR A 82 9.43 6.88 10.10
C TYR A 82 10.16 7.98 9.32
N MET A 83 9.51 9.12 9.05
CA MET A 83 10.17 10.26 8.41
C MET A 83 11.25 10.88 9.32
N ALA A 84 10.99 11.00 10.63
CA ALA A 84 11.98 11.46 11.59
C ALA A 84 13.20 10.53 11.62
N LEU A 85 12.97 9.21 11.66
CA LEU A 85 14.03 8.20 11.60
C LEU A 85 14.88 8.29 10.32
N ILE A 86 14.25 8.55 9.17
CA ILE A 86 14.97 8.79 7.92
C ILE A 86 15.85 10.05 8.02
N GLY A 87 15.31 11.12 8.60
CA GLY A 87 16.06 12.37 8.82
C GLY A 87 17.28 12.19 9.72
N GLU A 88 17.24 11.20 10.62
CA GLU A 88 18.38 10.80 11.48
C GLU A 88 19.33 9.79 10.80
N GLY A 89 19.08 9.40 9.55
CA GLY A 89 19.84 8.35 8.84
C GLY A 89 19.54 6.93 9.30
N ARG A 90 18.52 6.70 10.10
CA ARG A 90 18.11 5.41 10.69
C ARG A 90 17.10 4.67 9.83
N CYS A 91 17.44 4.41 8.56
CA CYS A 91 16.53 3.81 7.59
C CYS A 91 16.04 2.40 7.99
N ALA A 92 16.90 1.60 8.63
CA ALA A 92 16.50 0.29 9.13
C ALA A 92 15.41 0.37 10.22
N ASP A 93 15.50 1.34 11.11
CA ASP A 93 14.49 1.57 12.15
C ASP A 93 13.19 2.12 11.55
N ALA A 94 13.30 2.97 10.52
CA ALA A 94 12.14 3.43 9.75
C ALA A 94 11.37 2.26 9.11
N VAL A 95 12.08 1.30 8.50
CA VAL A 95 11.46 0.09 7.93
C VAL A 95 10.82 -0.78 9.02
N ARG A 96 11.46 -0.95 10.18
CA ARG A 96 10.86 -1.67 11.34
C ARG A 96 9.56 -1.00 11.80
N LEU A 97 9.57 0.33 11.90
CA LEU A 97 8.40 1.10 12.30
C LEU A 97 7.25 0.94 11.28
N ILE A 98 7.54 0.99 9.98
CA ILE A 98 6.54 0.77 8.93
C ILE A 98 5.96 -0.65 9.02
N ARG A 99 6.79 -1.68 9.25
CA ARG A 99 6.36 -3.09 9.34
C ARG A 99 5.42 -3.37 10.50
N LYS A 100 5.37 -2.53 11.51
CA LYS A 100 4.42 -2.65 12.61
C LYS A 100 2.96 -2.66 12.10
N ASP A 101 2.67 -1.80 11.13
CA ASP A 101 1.32 -1.59 10.60
C ASP A 101 1.16 -2.02 9.13
N ASN A 102 2.28 -2.30 8.44
CA ASN A 102 2.30 -2.68 7.03
C ASN A 102 3.45 -3.67 6.75
N PRO A 103 3.15 -4.96 6.54
CA PRO A 103 4.15 -5.98 6.27
C PRO A 103 4.80 -5.90 4.89
N PHE A 104 4.30 -5.01 4.00
CA PHE A 104 4.79 -4.78 2.64
C PHE A 104 5.38 -3.37 2.45
N PRO A 105 6.42 -2.98 3.22
CA PRO A 105 7.02 -1.66 3.09
C PRO A 105 7.61 -1.41 1.71
N VAL A 106 8.22 -2.42 1.07
CA VAL A 106 8.84 -2.29 -0.26
C VAL A 106 7.76 -2.11 -1.33
N ALA A 107 6.74 -2.98 -1.38
CA ALA A 107 5.63 -2.82 -2.32
C ALA A 107 4.99 -1.43 -2.20
N CYS A 108 4.67 -1.00 -0.98
CA CYS A 108 4.07 0.31 -0.76
C CYS A 108 5.01 1.49 -1.07
N ALA A 109 6.33 1.30 -1.01
CA ALA A 109 7.29 2.32 -1.42
C ALA A 109 7.29 2.53 -2.94
N TYR A 110 7.02 1.47 -3.71
CA TYR A 110 7.04 1.50 -5.17
C TYR A 110 5.71 1.89 -5.81
N ILE A 111 4.59 1.40 -5.25
CA ILE A 111 3.30 1.43 -5.97
C ILE A 111 2.13 2.04 -5.17
N CYS A 112 2.35 2.52 -3.95
CA CYS A 112 1.29 3.16 -3.17
C CYS A 112 0.76 4.41 -3.87
N GLU A 113 -0.56 4.60 -3.88
CA GLU A 113 -1.23 5.80 -4.40
C GLU A 113 -1.04 7.04 -3.48
N HIS A 114 -0.32 6.91 -2.39
CA HIS A 114 0.09 7.94 -1.44
C HIS A 114 -1.00 8.99 -1.07
N PRO A 115 -2.20 8.60 -0.64
CA PRO A 115 -3.25 9.54 -0.26
C PRO A 115 -2.83 10.48 0.88
N CYS A 116 -1.83 10.09 1.66
CA CYS A 116 -1.22 10.91 2.70
C CYS A 116 -0.64 12.24 2.17
N GLU A 117 -0.15 12.29 0.93
CA GLU A 117 0.42 13.48 0.30
C GLU A 117 -0.68 14.47 -0.11
N ALA A 118 -1.84 13.99 -0.58
CA ALA A 118 -2.95 14.83 -1.00
C ALA A 118 -3.50 15.75 0.10
N ARG A 119 -3.38 15.35 1.36
CA ARG A 119 -3.80 16.13 2.54
C ARG A 119 -2.62 16.53 3.43
N CYS A 120 -1.42 16.52 2.89
CA CYS A 120 -0.27 17.02 3.62
C CYS A 120 -0.48 18.50 3.99
N ARG A 121 -0.25 18.84 5.26
CA ARG A 121 -0.41 20.24 5.70
C ARG A 121 0.57 21.18 5.02
N ARG A 122 1.68 20.67 4.50
CA ARG A 122 2.65 21.44 3.76
C ARG A 122 2.06 22.03 2.48
N ASN A 123 1.05 21.38 1.87
CA ASN A 123 0.28 21.94 0.74
C ASN A 123 -0.37 23.30 1.01
N MET A 124 -0.46 23.73 2.29
CA MET A 124 -0.95 25.07 2.65
C MET A 124 0.12 26.17 2.52
N ILE A 125 1.38 25.80 2.36
CA ILE A 125 2.53 26.71 2.31
C ILE A 125 3.22 26.62 0.95
N ASP A 126 3.51 25.39 0.51
CA ASP A 126 4.19 25.04 -0.74
C ASP A 126 3.72 23.66 -1.24
N ASP A 127 4.61 22.74 -1.53
CA ASP A 127 4.27 21.40 -2.02
C ASP A 127 4.20 20.37 -0.89
N ALA A 128 3.44 19.27 -1.11
CA ALA A 128 3.43 18.13 -0.20
C ALA A 128 4.83 17.56 0.03
N ILE A 129 5.07 17.06 1.24
CA ILE A 129 6.25 16.24 1.48
C ILE A 129 6.14 14.99 0.61
N ASN A 130 7.20 14.65 -0.11
CA ASN A 130 7.28 13.41 -0.90
C ASN A 130 7.42 12.18 0.02
N ILE A 131 6.30 11.82 0.66
CA ILE A 131 6.22 10.79 1.70
C ILE A 131 6.54 9.40 1.11
N ARG A 132 5.98 9.10 -0.09
CA ARG A 132 6.28 7.85 -0.80
C ARG A 132 7.74 7.78 -1.22
N GLY A 133 8.30 8.87 -1.73
CA GLY A 133 9.72 8.94 -2.11
C GLY A 133 10.66 8.74 -0.93
N LEU A 134 10.34 9.31 0.24
CA LEU A 134 11.11 9.08 1.47
C LEU A 134 11.01 7.62 1.93
N LYS A 135 9.81 7.03 1.88
CA LYS A 135 9.63 5.58 2.15
C LYS A 135 10.48 4.74 1.19
N ARG A 136 10.49 5.10 -0.11
CA ARG A 136 11.31 4.44 -1.12
C ARG A 136 12.80 4.53 -0.78
N TYR A 137 13.27 5.71 -0.44
CA TYR A 137 14.65 5.90 0.01
C TYR A 137 14.99 5.02 1.21
N ALA A 138 14.09 4.95 2.21
CA ALA A 138 14.31 4.11 3.38
C ALA A 138 14.47 2.63 3.03
N VAL A 139 13.55 2.06 2.23
CA VAL A 139 13.62 0.63 1.88
C VAL A 139 14.79 0.30 0.97
N ASP A 140 15.20 1.22 0.09
CA ASP A 140 16.33 1.03 -0.83
C ASP A 140 17.68 1.13 -0.10
N THR A 141 17.75 1.83 1.05
CA THR A 141 19.00 2.07 1.81
C THR A 141 19.10 1.31 3.12
N ALA A 142 18.01 0.73 3.63
CA ALA A 142 17.99 0.06 4.93
C ALA A 142 18.85 -1.20 5.02
N GLY A 143 19.18 -1.81 3.89
CA GLY A 143 19.82 -3.12 3.85
C GLY A 143 18.90 -4.24 4.34
N ASP A 144 19.48 -5.29 4.88
CA ASP A 144 18.71 -6.38 5.47
C ASP A 144 18.14 -5.96 6.82
N VAL A 145 16.82 -5.96 6.93
CA VAL A 145 16.09 -5.62 8.16
C VAL A 145 15.38 -6.87 8.67
N PRO A 146 15.88 -7.50 9.75
CA PRO A 146 15.29 -8.71 10.32
C PRO A 146 13.82 -8.50 10.71
N GLN A 147 13.04 -9.57 10.62
CA GLN A 147 11.67 -9.59 11.13
C GLN A 147 11.66 -9.58 12.68
N PRO A 148 10.60 -9.03 13.29
CA PRO A 148 10.46 -9.09 14.75
C PRO A 148 10.30 -10.56 15.22
N PRO A 149 10.67 -10.86 16.47
CA PRO A 149 10.50 -12.20 17.02
C PRO A 149 9.01 -12.53 17.16
N CYS A 150 8.66 -13.77 16.88
CA CYS A 150 7.31 -14.28 17.12
C CYS A 150 7.06 -14.52 18.61
N ALA A 151 5.80 -14.37 19.03
CA ALA A 151 5.33 -14.78 20.34
C ALA A 151 5.47 -16.32 20.51
N PRO A 152 5.46 -16.84 21.77
CA PRO A 152 5.48 -18.27 22.01
C PRO A 152 4.34 -18.99 21.27
N PRO A 153 4.57 -20.26 20.82
CA PRO A 153 3.57 -21.02 20.07
C PRO A 153 2.26 -21.17 20.84
N THR A 154 1.15 -20.83 20.19
CA THR A 154 -0.20 -20.96 20.77
C THR A 154 -0.79 -22.37 20.61
N GLY A 155 -0.18 -23.22 19.78
CA GLY A 155 -0.72 -24.53 19.39
C GLY A 155 -1.88 -24.44 18.36
N LYS A 156 -2.31 -23.25 17.97
CA LYS A 156 -3.38 -23.04 16.98
C LYS A 156 -2.83 -23.05 15.56
N LYS A 157 -3.59 -23.66 14.66
CA LYS A 157 -3.30 -23.75 13.22
C LYS A 157 -4.29 -22.92 12.41
N VAL A 158 -3.80 -22.10 11.50
CA VAL A 158 -4.63 -21.29 10.62
C VAL A 158 -4.29 -21.60 9.16
N ALA A 159 -5.30 -21.90 8.35
CA ALA A 159 -5.16 -22.00 6.90
C ALA A 159 -5.60 -20.69 6.24
N ILE A 160 -4.82 -20.24 5.27
CA ILE A 160 -5.11 -19.04 4.46
C ILE A 160 -5.25 -19.47 3.01
N ILE A 161 -6.37 -19.11 2.39
CA ILE A 161 -6.68 -19.41 1.00
C ILE A 161 -6.42 -18.15 0.17
N GLY A 162 -5.33 -18.15 -0.58
CA GLY A 162 -4.82 -17.06 -1.40
C GLY A 162 -3.54 -16.43 -0.87
N GLY A 163 -2.49 -16.47 -1.67
CA GLY A 163 -1.15 -15.96 -1.39
C GLY A 163 -0.91 -14.54 -1.91
N GLY A 164 -1.96 -13.73 -2.04
CA GLY A 164 -1.89 -12.31 -2.36
C GLY A 164 -1.57 -11.43 -1.14
N PRO A 165 -1.54 -10.09 -1.31
CA PRO A 165 -1.18 -9.17 -0.21
C PRO A 165 -2.08 -9.31 1.02
N SER A 166 -3.37 -9.59 0.87
CA SER A 166 -4.28 -9.81 1.99
C SER A 166 -3.91 -11.06 2.78
N GLY A 167 -3.73 -12.21 2.09
CA GLY A 167 -3.39 -13.47 2.72
C GLY A 167 -2.03 -13.44 3.40
N LEU A 168 -1.02 -12.89 2.72
CA LEU A 168 0.33 -12.78 3.28
C LEU A 168 0.41 -11.78 4.45
N SER A 169 -0.40 -10.69 4.44
CA SER A 169 -0.49 -9.80 5.60
C SER A 169 -1.13 -10.48 6.79
N CYS A 170 -2.21 -11.24 6.58
CA CYS A 170 -2.83 -12.03 7.62
C CYS A 170 -1.85 -13.07 8.18
N ALA A 171 -1.14 -13.78 7.29
CA ALA A 171 -0.11 -14.75 7.66
C ALA A 171 0.98 -14.13 8.55
N TYR A 172 1.46 -12.94 8.16
CA TYR A 172 2.48 -12.20 8.89
C TYR A 172 2.07 -11.94 10.35
N TYR A 173 0.92 -11.31 10.56
CA TYR A 173 0.48 -10.98 11.92
C TYR A 173 0.14 -12.21 12.76
N LEU A 174 -0.48 -13.22 12.16
CA LEU A 174 -0.78 -14.48 12.86
C LEU A 174 0.48 -15.24 13.27
N ALA A 175 1.50 -15.26 12.40
CA ALA A 175 2.80 -15.85 12.74
C ALA A 175 3.48 -15.09 13.88
N LEU A 176 3.47 -13.75 13.86
CA LEU A 176 3.98 -12.94 14.98
C LEU A 176 3.25 -13.22 16.29
N MET A 177 1.95 -13.53 16.25
CA MET A 177 1.16 -13.93 17.42
C MET A 177 1.44 -15.37 17.89
N GLY A 178 2.33 -16.11 17.24
CA GLY A 178 2.71 -17.47 17.60
C GLY A 178 1.77 -18.57 17.06
N HIS A 179 0.92 -18.26 16.10
CA HIS A 179 0.08 -19.26 15.42
C HIS A 179 0.87 -19.99 14.32
N LYS A 180 0.58 -21.25 14.10
CA LYS A 180 1.07 -21.99 12.94
C LYS A 180 0.21 -21.64 11.74
N VAL A 181 0.83 -21.07 10.69
CA VAL A 181 0.11 -20.57 9.52
C VAL A 181 0.53 -21.33 8.26
N THR A 182 -0.46 -21.74 7.47
CA THR A 182 -0.26 -22.37 6.17
C THR A 182 -1.06 -21.58 5.11
N VAL A 183 -0.39 -21.17 4.04
CA VAL A 183 -0.98 -20.47 2.91
C VAL A 183 -1.15 -21.44 1.74
N PHE A 184 -2.35 -21.49 1.15
CA PHE A 184 -2.66 -22.24 -0.07
C PHE A 184 -2.91 -21.25 -1.21
N GLU A 185 -2.14 -21.37 -2.29
CA GLU A 185 -2.21 -20.50 -3.46
C GLU A 185 -2.41 -21.33 -4.72
N GLU A 186 -3.39 -20.95 -5.56
CA GLU A 186 -3.66 -21.69 -6.80
C GLU A 186 -2.55 -21.56 -7.84
N ARG A 187 -1.83 -20.42 -7.83
CA ARG A 187 -0.77 -20.15 -8.79
C ARG A 187 0.57 -20.69 -8.31
N GLU A 188 1.51 -20.82 -9.27
CA GLU A 188 2.85 -21.29 -9.00
C GLU A 188 3.69 -20.34 -8.12
N LYS A 189 3.35 -19.04 -8.13
CA LYS A 189 4.09 -18.00 -7.42
C LYS A 189 3.18 -17.18 -6.54
N LEU A 190 3.62 -16.87 -5.33
CA LEU A 190 2.95 -15.98 -4.41
C LEU A 190 3.02 -14.50 -4.88
N GLY A 191 2.15 -13.67 -4.32
CA GLY A 191 2.13 -12.22 -4.52
C GLY A 191 0.81 -11.69 -5.05
N GLY A 192 -0.09 -12.54 -5.56
CA GLY A 192 -1.40 -12.11 -6.05
C GLY A 192 -1.29 -10.94 -7.03
N MET A 193 -2.13 -9.91 -6.90
CA MET A 193 -2.12 -8.75 -7.81
C MET A 193 -0.83 -7.93 -7.79
N LEU A 194 0.03 -8.02 -6.78
CA LEU A 194 1.35 -7.41 -6.80
C LEU A 194 2.25 -8.02 -7.90
N ARG A 195 2.01 -9.30 -8.23
CA ARG A 195 2.73 -10.02 -9.29
C ARG A 195 1.95 -10.02 -10.61
N TYR A 196 0.66 -10.36 -10.54
CA TYR A 196 -0.16 -10.69 -11.70
C TYR A 196 -0.96 -9.50 -12.25
N GLY A 197 -0.96 -8.37 -11.54
CA GLY A 197 -1.63 -7.14 -11.97
C GLY A 197 -0.71 -5.95 -12.17
N ILE A 198 0.48 -5.94 -11.55
CA ILE A 198 1.41 -4.82 -11.63
C ILE A 198 2.61 -5.20 -12.50
N PRO A 199 2.94 -4.43 -13.55
CA PRO A 199 4.07 -4.71 -14.41
C PRO A 199 5.43 -4.65 -13.70
N ASN A 200 6.39 -5.47 -14.19
CA ASN A 200 7.73 -5.57 -13.62
C ASN A 200 8.49 -4.23 -13.62
N TYR A 201 8.25 -3.37 -14.61
CA TYR A 201 8.91 -2.06 -14.68
C TYR A 201 8.43 -1.08 -13.58
N ARG A 202 7.23 -1.28 -13.02
CA ARG A 202 6.71 -0.52 -11.87
C ARG A 202 7.16 -1.12 -10.55
N PHE A 203 7.10 -2.45 -10.43
CA PHE A 203 7.51 -3.18 -9.24
C PHE A 203 8.34 -4.40 -9.61
N PRO A 204 9.69 -4.30 -9.53
CA PRO A 204 10.60 -5.38 -9.91
C PRO A 204 10.35 -6.68 -9.15
N ARG A 205 10.28 -7.79 -9.86
CA ARG A 205 9.93 -9.11 -9.30
C ARG A 205 10.89 -9.57 -8.21
N HIS A 206 12.18 -9.31 -8.36
CA HIS A 206 13.17 -9.69 -7.34
C HIS A 206 12.94 -9.00 -6.00
N LEU A 207 12.40 -7.77 -5.98
CA LEU A 207 12.05 -7.05 -4.76
C LEU A 207 10.80 -7.64 -4.11
N LEU A 208 9.79 -7.98 -4.92
CA LEU A 208 8.60 -8.67 -4.44
C LEU A 208 8.96 -10.03 -3.84
N ASP A 209 9.80 -10.81 -4.52
CA ASP A 209 10.23 -12.12 -4.07
C ASP A 209 11.02 -12.03 -2.75
N ALA A 210 11.91 -11.05 -2.62
CA ALA A 210 12.64 -10.81 -1.38
C ALA A 210 11.71 -10.40 -0.22
N GLU A 211 10.72 -9.56 -0.48
CA GLU A 211 9.74 -9.15 0.53
C GLU A 211 8.86 -10.32 1.00
N ILE A 212 8.37 -11.15 0.05
CA ILE A 212 7.61 -12.38 0.37
C ILE A 212 8.48 -13.37 1.13
N ALA A 213 9.72 -13.60 0.70
CA ALA A 213 10.64 -14.49 1.41
C ALA A 213 10.90 -14.03 2.84
N SER A 214 11.01 -12.72 3.06
CA SER A 214 11.14 -12.12 4.39
C SER A 214 9.89 -12.38 5.26
N ILE A 215 8.68 -12.33 4.69
CA ILE A 215 7.44 -12.68 5.40
C ILE A 215 7.42 -14.17 5.75
N LEU A 216 7.75 -15.05 4.79
CA LEU A 216 7.77 -16.50 4.99
C LEU A 216 8.82 -16.94 6.01
N SER A 217 9.89 -16.17 6.23
CA SER A 217 10.94 -16.45 7.20
C SER A 217 10.43 -16.49 8.66
N LEU A 218 9.21 -16.01 8.92
CA LEU A 218 8.52 -16.17 10.22
C LEU A 218 8.02 -17.59 10.49
N GLY A 219 8.34 -18.57 9.62
CA GLY A 219 7.90 -19.96 9.75
C GLY A 219 6.53 -20.23 9.12
N ILE A 220 6.10 -19.37 8.20
CA ILE A 220 4.86 -19.55 7.43
C ILE A 220 5.09 -20.62 6.36
N GLU A 221 4.27 -21.67 6.34
CA GLU A 221 4.25 -22.67 5.29
C GLU A 221 3.43 -22.17 4.08
N ALA A 222 3.90 -22.39 2.86
CA ALA A 222 3.17 -22.01 1.66
C ALA A 222 3.13 -23.16 0.65
N HIS A 223 1.94 -23.50 0.18
CA HIS A 223 1.69 -24.50 -0.86
C HIS A 223 1.13 -23.78 -2.09
N THR A 224 1.94 -23.70 -3.13
CA THR A 224 1.58 -23.11 -4.44
C THR A 224 1.11 -24.18 -5.41
N GLY A 225 0.38 -23.80 -6.47
CA GLY A 225 -0.22 -24.75 -7.43
C GLY A 225 -1.37 -25.56 -6.83
N VAL A 226 -1.99 -25.09 -5.74
CA VAL A 226 -3.07 -25.80 -5.03
C VAL A 226 -4.37 -25.00 -5.10
N THR A 227 -5.34 -25.50 -5.86
CA THR A 227 -6.67 -24.89 -5.99
C THR A 227 -7.63 -25.45 -4.94
N VAL A 228 -7.99 -24.60 -3.98
CA VAL A 228 -9.02 -24.93 -2.98
C VAL A 228 -10.41 -24.89 -3.64
N GLY A 229 -11.19 -25.93 -3.40
CA GLY A 229 -12.50 -26.14 -4.04
C GLY A 229 -12.47 -27.14 -5.22
N THR A 230 -11.29 -27.60 -5.64
CA THR A 230 -11.12 -28.64 -6.67
C THR A 230 -10.13 -29.71 -6.26
N GLN A 231 -8.92 -29.33 -5.85
CA GLN A 231 -7.85 -30.25 -5.42
C GLN A 231 -7.84 -30.48 -3.90
N LEU A 232 -8.25 -29.45 -3.16
CA LEU A 232 -8.33 -29.46 -1.71
C LEU A 232 -9.67 -28.86 -1.29
N TRP A 233 -10.45 -29.56 -0.45
CA TRP A 233 -11.76 -29.14 -0.05
C TRP A 233 -11.74 -28.34 1.25
N ILE A 234 -12.66 -27.36 1.36
CA ILE A 234 -12.80 -26.53 2.56
C ILE A 234 -13.12 -27.40 3.78
N GLU A 235 -13.95 -28.44 3.60
CA GLU A 235 -14.34 -29.38 4.64
C GLU A 235 -13.15 -30.16 5.20
N ASP A 236 -12.14 -30.43 4.38
CA ASP A 236 -10.92 -31.11 4.84
C ASP A 236 -9.99 -30.15 5.58
N LEU A 237 -9.88 -28.92 5.12
CA LEU A 237 -9.17 -27.87 5.83
C LEU A 237 -9.78 -27.61 7.23
N LEU A 238 -11.11 -27.59 7.33
CA LEU A 238 -11.83 -27.39 8.60
C LEU A 238 -11.62 -28.53 9.61
N LYS A 239 -11.17 -29.71 9.18
CA LYS A 239 -10.82 -30.84 10.07
C LYS A 239 -9.40 -30.68 10.63
N GLU A 240 -8.51 -30.05 9.88
CA GLU A 240 -7.09 -29.95 10.19
C GLU A 240 -6.69 -28.64 10.86
N TYR A 241 -7.38 -27.54 10.53
CA TYR A 241 -7.08 -26.20 10.98
C TYR A 241 -8.17 -25.66 11.91
N ASP A 242 -7.77 -24.88 12.92
CA ASP A 242 -8.68 -24.24 13.88
C ASP A 242 -9.48 -23.09 13.23
N CYS A 243 -8.93 -22.46 12.18
CA CYS A 243 -9.55 -21.34 11.47
C CYS A 243 -9.12 -21.28 10.00
N LEU A 244 -10.01 -20.78 9.15
CA LEU A 244 -9.73 -20.49 7.75
C LEU A 244 -9.86 -18.99 7.50
N TYR A 245 -8.91 -18.42 6.73
CA TYR A 245 -8.99 -17.07 6.20
C TYR A 245 -9.04 -17.09 4.67
N ILE A 246 -10.11 -16.53 4.10
CA ILE A 246 -10.32 -16.52 2.65
C ILE A 246 -9.84 -15.18 2.07
N ALA A 247 -8.80 -15.23 1.23
CA ALA A 247 -8.13 -14.09 0.64
C ALA A 247 -7.92 -14.24 -0.88
N ILE A 248 -8.93 -14.79 -1.57
CA ILE A 248 -8.87 -15.17 -2.99
C ILE A 248 -8.77 -13.99 -3.96
N GLY A 249 -9.04 -12.76 -3.51
CA GLY A 249 -8.96 -11.54 -4.32
C GLY A 249 -10.08 -11.41 -5.36
N ALA A 250 -9.86 -10.53 -6.36
CA ALA A 250 -10.77 -10.29 -7.49
C ALA A 250 -9.98 -10.43 -8.80
N HIS A 251 -10.23 -11.51 -9.53
CA HIS A 251 -9.47 -11.91 -10.72
C HIS A 251 -10.25 -11.79 -12.03
N GLN A 252 -11.48 -11.28 -11.97
CA GLN A 252 -12.33 -11.03 -13.13
C GLN A 252 -12.54 -9.54 -13.31
N ASP A 253 -12.39 -9.08 -14.54
CA ASP A 253 -12.75 -7.72 -14.93
C ASP A 253 -14.25 -7.59 -15.23
N LYS A 254 -14.67 -6.36 -15.42
CA LYS A 254 -16.03 -6.06 -15.87
C LYS A 254 -16.00 -5.82 -17.38
N LYS A 255 -16.88 -6.49 -18.09
CA LYS A 255 -17.12 -6.21 -19.50
C LYS A 255 -17.66 -4.80 -19.71
N VAL A 256 -17.32 -4.21 -20.85
CA VAL A 256 -17.80 -2.88 -21.24
C VAL A 256 -19.28 -2.91 -21.60
N GLY A 257 -19.76 -4.04 -22.14
CA GLY A 257 -21.15 -4.26 -22.51
C GLY A 257 -21.48 -3.68 -23.88
N ILE A 258 -20.53 -3.69 -24.81
CA ILE A 258 -20.73 -3.21 -26.19
C ILE A 258 -20.74 -4.37 -27.18
N PRO A 259 -21.47 -4.26 -28.31
CA PRO A 259 -21.43 -5.25 -29.38
C PRO A 259 -19.99 -5.48 -29.88
N GLY A 260 -19.65 -6.74 -30.13
CA GLY A 260 -18.34 -7.13 -30.63
C GLY A 260 -17.24 -7.28 -29.57
N GLU A 261 -17.51 -7.07 -28.29
CA GLU A 261 -16.50 -7.23 -27.23
C GLU A 261 -16.03 -8.68 -27.01
N ASP A 262 -16.76 -9.65 -27.54
CA ASP A 262 -16.40 -11.08 -27.53
C ASP A 262 -15.61 -11.52 -28.78
N SER A 263 -15.24 -10.59 -29.67
CA SER A 263 -14.45 -10.89 -30.87
C SER A 263 -13.08 -11.41 -30.52
N LYS A 264 -12.50 -12.22 -31.40
CA LYS A 264 -11.08 -12.60 -31.30
C LYS A 264 -10.23 -11.34 -31.28
N ASN A 265 -9.09 -11.33 -30.62
CA ASN A 265 -8.21 -10.16 -30.37
C ASN A 265 -8.75 -9.13 -29.37
N VAL A 266 -9.97 -9.27 -28.87
CA VAL A 266 -10.40 -8.51 -27.69
C VAL A 266 -9.98 -9.28 -26.45
N MET A 267 -9.24 -8.59 -25.58
CA MET A 267 -8.56 -9.21 -24.44
C MET A 267 -8.90 -8.48 -23.15
N SER A 268 -9.14 -9.23 -22.10
CA SER A 268 -9.23 -8.69 -20.75
C SER A 268 -7.89 -8.07 -20.31
N ALA A 269 -7.94 -6.86 -19.77
CA ALA A 269 -6.76 -6.21 -19.18
C ALA A 269 -6.15 -7.05 -18.05
N VAL A 270 -7.00 -7.69 -17.23
CA VAL A 270 -6.56 -8.56 -16.14
C VAL A 270 -5.87 -9.81 -16.67
N GLU A 271 -6.41 -10.42 -17.72
CA GLU A 271 -5.81 -11.61 -18.35
C GLU A 271 -4.45 -11.28 -19.00
N MET A 272 -4.37 -10.16 -19.70
CA MET A 272 -3.11 -9.70 -20.29
C MET A 272 -2.02 -9.51 -19.23
N LEU A 273 -2.31 -8.75 -18.18
CA LEU A 273 -1.34 -8.49 -17.11
C LEU A 273 -0.98 -9.75 -16.34
N ARG A 274 -1.95 -10.66 -16.19
CA ARG A 274 -1.75 -11.98 -15.57
C ARG A 274 -0.78 -12.83 -16.40
N SER A 275 -0.97 -12.92 -17.71
CA SER A 275 -0.05 -13.63 -18.61
C SER A 275 1.37 -13.10 -18.49
N ILE A 276 1.53 -11.78 -18.45
CA ILE A 276 2.84 -11.13 -18.20
C ILE A 276 3.40 -11.54 -16.83
N GLY A 277 2.53 -11.63 -15.81
CA GLY A 277 2.90 -12.08 -14.47
C GLY A 277 3.34 -13.56 -14.40
N ASP A 278 2.81 -14.39 -15.30
CA ASP A 278 3.20 -15.79 -15.50
C ASP A 278 4.43 -15.95 -16.45
N ASP A 279 5.07 -14.84 -16.82
CA ASP A 279 6.18 -14.78 -17.78
C ASP A 279 5.78 -15.21 -19.21
N VAL A 280 4.49 -15.18 -19.55
CA VAL A 280 3.94 -15.41 -20.88
C VAL A 280 3.65 -14.05 -21.52
N MET A 281 4.56 -13.61 -22.42
CA MET A 281 4.47 -12.27 -23.02
C MET A 281 3.61 -12.30 -24.29
N PRO A 282 2.49 -11.54 -24.36
CA PRO A 282 1.78 -11.31 -25.61
C PRO A 282 2.69 -10.63 -26.64
N ASP A 283 2.50 -10.95 -27.91
CA ASP A 283 3.21 -10.28 -29.01
C ASP A 283 2.28 -9.26 -29.70
N PHE A 284 2.63 -7.99 -29.56
CA PHE A 284 1.93 -6.89 -30.21
C PHE A 284 2.72 -6.25 -31.37
N THR A 285 3.79 -6.89 -31.82
CA THR A 285 4.65 -6.36 -32.89
C THR A 285 3.82 -6.01 -34.14
N GLY A 286 3.89 -4.75 -34.55
CA GLY A 286 3.16 -4.20 -35.70
C GLY A 286 1.66 -4.08 -35.55
N LYS A 287 1.11 -4.29 -34.33
CA LYS A 287 -0.33 -4.17 -34.07
C LYS A 287 -0.68 -2.78 -33.58
N ARG A 288 -1.89 -2.34 -33.90
CA ARG A 288 -2.54 -1.18 -33.31
C ARG A 288 -3.40 -1.67 -32.14
N VAL A 289 -3.17 -1.09 -30.98
CA VAL A 289 -3.86 -1.49 -29.73
C VAL A 289 -4.74 -0.35 -29.25
N VAL A 290 -6.00 -0.67 -28.94
CA VAL A 290 -6.93 0.25 -28.29
C VAL A 290 -7.18 -0.24 -26.87
N VAL A 291 -6.96 0.63 -25.87
CA VAL A 291 -7.18 0.34 -24.47
C VAL A 291 -8.37 1.16 -23.97
N ILE A 292 -9.39 0.51 -23.44
CA ILE A 292 -10.60 1.18 -22.94
C ILE A 292 -10.52 1.32 -21.43
N GLY A 293 -10.44 2.55 -20.95
CA GLY A 293 -10.42 2.85 -19.51
C GLY A 293 -9.52 4.01 -19.12
N GLY A 294 -9.66 4.50 -17.89
CA GLY A 294 -8.88 5.65 -17.36
C GLY A 294 -8.35 5.40 -15.93
N GLY A 295 -8.21 4.14 -15.52
CA GLY A 295 -7.61 3.76 -14.24
C GLY A 295 -6.14 3.32 -14.38
N ASN A 296 -5.48 3.07 -13.24
CA ASN A 296 -4.09 2.60 -13.22
C ASN A 296 -3.88 1.33 -14.06
N VAL A 297 -4.85 0.40 -14.06
CA VAL A 297 -4.79 -0.82 -14.88
C VAL A 297 -4.74 -0.49 -16.38
N ALA A 298 -5.54 0.49 -16.83
CA ALA A 298 -5.51 0.91 -18.23
C ALA A 298 -4.14 1.53 -18.60
N MET A 299 -3.54 2.31 -17.71
CA MET A 299 -2.19 2.85 -17.92
C MET A 299 -1.14 1.74 -17.97
N ASP A 300 -1.24 0.75 -17.09
CA ASP A 300 -0.34 -0.41 -17.08
C ASP A 300 -0.44 -1.24 -18.37
N VAL A 301 -1.66 -1.49 -18.87
CA VAL A 301 -1.88 -2.17 -20.15
C VAL A 301 -1.36 -1.33 -21.32
N THR A 302 -1.66 -0.04 -21.35
CA THR A 302 -1.20 0.91 -22.39
C THR A 302 0.33 0.89 -22.50
N ARG A 303 1.01 1.09 -21.38
CA ARG A 303 2.48 1.11 -21.32
C ARG A 303 3.11 -0.25 -21.61
N SER A 304 2.47 -1.34 -21.16
CA SER A 304 2.93 -2.70 -21.45
C SER A 304 2.78 -3.03 -22.94
N SER A 305 1.67 -2.61 -23.57
CA SER A 305 1.45 -2.85 -25.02
C SER A 305 2.52 -2.19 -25.89
N ILE A 306 2.94 -0.96 -25.54
CA ILE A 306 4.04 -0.25 -26.21
C ILE A 306 5.34 -1.07 -26.07
N ARG A 307 5.66 -1.52 -24.85
CA ARG A 307 6.88 -2.31 -24.59
C ARG A 307 6.89 -3.68 -25.25
N LEU A 308 5.70 -4.21 -25.54
CA LEU A 308 5.51 -5.47 -26.25
C LEU A 308 5.43 -5.30 -27.78
N GLY A 309 5.86 -4.12 -28.30
CA GLY A 309 6.09 -3.87 -29.70
C GLY A 309 4.89 -3.37 -30.50
N ALA A 310 3.82 -2.89 -29.85
CA ALA A 310 2.70 -2.29 -30.56
C ALA A 310 3.16 -1.07 -31.40
N GLU A 311 2.71 -0.98 -32.65
CA GLU A 311 3.00 0.13 -33.56
C GLU A 311 2.33 1.42 -33.10
N LYS A 312 1.10 1.29 -32.58
CA LYS A 312 0.31 2.42 -32.04
C LYS A 312 -0.54 1.94 -30.89
N VAL A 313 -0.58 2.71 -29.81
CA VAL A 313 -1.47 2.45 -28.67
C VAL A 313 -2.31 3.69 -28.39
N THR A 314 -3.63 3.53 -28.42
CA THR A 314 -4.58 4.59 -28.10
C THR A 314 -5.41 4.19 -26.88
N CYS A 315 -5.33 5.00 -25.83
CA CYS A 315 -6.18 4.83 -24.64
C CYS A 315 -7.44 5.67 -24.78
N VAL A 316 -8.61 5.04 -24.79
CA VAL A 316 -9.92 5.67 -24.95
C VAL A 316 -10.57 5.86 -23.59
N TYR A 317 -10.96 7.08 -23.27
CA TYR A 317 -11.60 7.41 -22.00
C TYR A 317 -12.82 8.32 -22.17
N ARG A 318 -13.93 7.94 -21.58
CA ARG A 318 -15.24 8.63 -21.75
C ARG A 318 -15.34 10.01 -21.09
N ARG A 319 -14.41 10.37 -20.18
CA ARG A 319 -14.39 11.65 -19.48
C ARG A 319 -13.14 12.43 -19.87
N ARG A 320 -12.93 13.58 -19.24
CA ARG A 320 -11.71 14.38 -19.42
C ARG A 320 -10.51 13.65 -18.82
N ILE A 321 -9.30 14.03 -19.22
CA ILE A 321 -8.05 13.48 -18.67
C ILE A 321 -7.96 13.72 -17.16
N GLU A 322 -8.40 14.90 -16.70
CA GLU A 322 -8.38 15.28 -15.29
C GLU A 322 -9.34 14.44 -14.43
N ASP A 323 -10.33 13.80 -15.05
CA ASP A 323 -11.30 12.92 -14.38
C ASP A 323 -10.82 11.45 -14.35
N MET A 324 -9.63 11.16 -14.88
CA MET A 324 -9.06 9.81 -14.78
C MET A 324 -8.77 9.44 -13.34
N THR A 325 -9.06 8.19 -12.98
CA THR A 325 -8.74 7.65 -11.66
C THR A 325 -7.30 7.14 -11.58
N ALA A 326 -6.58 7.09 -12.70
CA ALA A 326 -5.15 6.83 -12.74
C ALA A 326 -4.38 7.98 -12.08
N LEU A 327 -3.25 7.66 -11.46
CA LEU A 327 -2.34 8.68 -10.94
C LEU A 327 -1.85 9.57 -12.09
N PRO A 328 -1.77 10.90 -11.92
CA PRO A 328 -1.30 11.82 -12.95
C PRO A 328 0.07 11.43 -13.53
N ASP A 329 0.98 10.94 -12.69
CA ASP A 329 2.29 10.46 -13.10
C ASP A 329 2.20 9.26 -14.06
N GLU A 330 1.23 8.36 -13.87
CA GLU A 330 1.04 7.20 -14.74
C GLU A 330 0.45 7.61 -16.10
N VAL A 331 -0.46 8.58 -16.10
CA VAL A 331 -1.01 9.16 -17.34
C VAL A 331 0.11 9.86 -18.12
N THR A 332 0.88 10.73 -17.45
CA THR A 332 2.03 11.42 -18.06
C THR A 332 3.07 10.42 -18.55
N GLY A 333 3.33 9.35 -17.77
CA GLY A 333 4.24 8.28 -18.16
C GLY A 333 3.77 7.50 -19.39
N ALA A 334 2.47 7.25 -19.53
CA ALA A 334 1.91 6.60 -20.72
C ALA A 334 2.07 7.47 -21.97
N MET A 335 1.80 8.76 -21.85
CA MET A 335 2.01 9.73 -22.95
C MET A 335 3.50 9.87 -23.34
N ALA A 336 4.39 9.88 -22.35
CA ALA A 336 5.84 9.93 -22.58
C ALA A 336 6.38 8.65 -23.24
N ASP A 337 5.78 7.49 -22.95
CA ASP A 337 6.09 6.23 -23.63
C ASP A 337 5.55 6.19 -25.09
N GLY A 338 4.73 7.15 -25.51
CA GLY A 338 4.22 7.30 -26.88
C GLY A 338 2.75 6.91 -27.08
N ALA A 339 1.98 6.75 -26.00
CA ALA A 339 0.54 6.50 -26.09
C ALA A 339 -0.24 7.75 -26.49
N GLU A 340 -1.28 7.58 -27.29
CA GLU A 340 -2.31 8.59 -27.49
C GLU A 340 -3.44 8.45 -26.46
N ILE A 341 -3.89 9.54 -25.87
CA ILE A 341 -5.05 9.57 -24.98
C ILE A 341 -6.23 10.22 -25.71
N ALA A 342 -7.24 9.44 -26.05
CA ALA A 342 -8.49 9.89 -26.66
C ALA A 342 -9.54 10.09 -25.55
N ALA A 343 -9.53 11.27 -24.93
CA ALA A 343 -10.50 11.65 -23.90
C ALA A 343 -11.84 12.08 -24.51
N LEU A 344 -12.92 12.05 -23.70
CA LEU A 344 -14.30 12.37 -24.10
C LEU A 344 -14.82 11.45 -25.23
N MET A 345 -14.30 10.23 -25.29
CA MET A 345 -14.65 9.21 -26.27
C MET A 345 -15.17 7.97 -25.56
N ALA A 346 -16.35 7.50 -25.94
CA ALA A 346 -16.94 6.26 -25.43
C ALA A 346 -17.02 5.23 -26.58
N PRO A 347 -16.53 4.01 -26.40
CA PRO A 347 -16.67 2.98 -27.39
C PRO A 347 -18.15 2.61 -27.55
N SER A 348 -18.62 2.45 -28.78
CA SER A 348 -20.00 2.11 -29.11
C SER A 348 -20.14 0.67 -29.57
N HIS A 349 -19.27 0.19 -30.41
CA HIS A 349 -19.17 -1.19 -30.84
C HIS A 349 -17.77 -1.52 -31.38
N ILE A 350 -17.52 -2.80 -31.56
CA ILE A 350 -16.29 -3.32 -32.17
C ILE A 350 -16.72 -4.10 -33.40
N GLU A 351 -16.17 -3.70 -34.58
CA GLU A 351 -16.37 -4.43 -35.82
C GLU A 351 -15.39 -5.62 -35.89
N ALA A 352 -15.94 -6.77 -36.35
CA ALA A 352 -15.15 -7.96 -36.59
C ALA A 352 -15.16 -8.30 -38.08
N ASP A 353 -14.04 -8.86 -38.57
CA ASP A 353 -13.95 -9.43 -39.92
C ASP A 353 -14.71 -10.76 -40.04
N GLU A 354 -14.70 -11.36 -41.24
CA GLU A 354 -15.38 -12.65 -41.54
C GLU A 354 -14.82 -13.79 -40.68
N ASP A 355 -13.56 -13.68 -40.23
CA ASP A 355 -12.90 -14.64 -39.35
C ASP A 355 -13.17 -14.39 -37.87
N GLY A 356 -13.89 -13.32 -37.53
CA GLY A 356 -14.27 -12.91 -36.17
C GLY A 356 -13.16 -12.16 -35.42
N ASN A 357 -12.13 -11.63 -36.12
CA ASN A 357 -11.12 -10.80 -35.50
C ASN A 357 -11.62 -9.34 -35.43
N ALA A 358 -11.39 -8.66 -34.32
CA ALA A 358 -11.65 -7.24 -34.18
C ALA A 358 -10.75 -6.45 -35.16
N VAL A 359 -11.34 -5.62 -36.00
CA VAL A 359 -10.62 -4.81 -37.04
C VAL A 359 -10.73 -3.32 -36.76
N GLU A 360 -11.83 -2.87 -36.20
CA GLU A 360 -12.10 -1.47 -35.89
C GLU A 360 -12.91 -1.33 -34.60
N SER A 361 -12.72 -0.26 -33.88
CA SER A 361 -13.58 0.13 -32.76
C SER A 361 -14.10 1.54 -33.00
N ASP A 362 -15.43 1.65 -33.10
CA ASP A 362 -16.08 2.94 -33.20
C ASP A 362 -16.21 3.58 -31.83
N VAL A 363 -15.93 4.86 -31.79
CA VAL A 363 -16.05 5.70 -30.60
C VAL A 363 -16.94 6.89 -30.89
N ASN A 364 -17.85 7.16 -29.98
CA ASN A 364 -18.70 8.34 -30.02
C ASN A 364 -18.21 9.39 -29.05
N ASN A 365 -18.43 10.68 -29.35
CA ASN A 365 -18.24 11.73 -28.39
C ASN A 365 -19.12 11.47 -27.16
N ALA A 366 -18.51 11.47 -25.99
CA ALA A 366 -19.17 11.21 -24.71
C ALA A 366 -19.78 12.48 -24.07
N LEU A 367 -20.13 13.48 -24.89
CA LEU A 367 -20.75 14.74 -24.45
C LEU A 367 -22.25 14.58 -24.26
#